data_d2129108d08a610a565517556a3eba64
#
_entry.id   d2129108d08a610a565517556a3eba64
#
_cell.length_a   1.000
_cell.length_b   1.000
_cell.length_c   1.000
_cell.angle_alpha   90.00
_cell.angle_beta   90.00
_cell.angle_gamma   90.00
#
_symmetry.space_group_name_H-M   'P 1'
#
loop_
_entity.id
_entity.type
_entity.pdbx_description
1 polymer ?
#
loop_
_entity_poly.entity_id
_entity_poly.type
_entity_poly.pdbx_seq_one_letter_code
_entity_poly.pdbx_strand_id
1 'polypeptide(L)'
;MQTAIIIGATSGIGRELAVRLAKAGWTVGVAGRREERISSLAAQFPEGVIRTQVLDITIPEATDALDALLLKTGAPDLFLHVSGVGKQNPRIDEAVEMQIIETNCSGMVRMVSHFVNYVKRNPAYHEGHKAQIAVVTSVAGTAGLGVSAAYSASKKMQSTYISALSQLSRMEGIPVRFTDIRPGFVATEILGAEHNYPFIMPVEKAADHILKGLRRKRRVITFDWKFRLVVGLWHLIPRGLWERMTFIVSNS
;
A
#
# COMPACT_ATOMS: atom_id res chain seq x y z
N MET A 1 -11.48 -14.71 15.76
CA MET A 1 -10.37 -13.77 15.99
C MET A 1 -10.02 -13.16 14.64
N GLN A 2 -9.88 -11.84 14.54
CA GLN A 2 -9.61 -11.20 13.25
C GLN A 2 -8.13 -11.30 12.88
N THR A 3 -7.84 -11.50 11.60
CA THR A 3 -6.48 -11.69 11.09
C THR A 3 -6.17 -10.69 9.99
N ALA A 4 -4.99 -10.11 10.04
CA ALA A 4 -4.47 -9.21 9.01
C ALA A 4 -3.12 -9.67 8.49
N ILE A 5 -2.85 -9.44 7.20
CA ILE A 5 -1.52 -9.54 6.61
C ILE A 5 -1.10 -8.16 6.12
N ILE A 6 0.14 -7.78 6.43
CA ILE A 6 0.73 -6.49 6.05
C ILE A 6 2.04 -6.71 5.30
N ILE A 7 2.04 -6.45 4.01
CA ILE A 7 3.24 -6.47 3.16
C ILE A 7 3.87 -5.09 3.18
N GLY A 8 5.11 -4.98 3.70
CA GLY A 8 5.80 -3.71 3.91
C GLY A 8 5.67 -3.17 5.34
N ALA A 9 5.81 -4.04 6.34
CA ALA A 9 5.65 -3.70 7.76
C ALA A 9 6.95 -3.31 8.48
N THR A 10 8.06 -3.12 7.76
CA THR A 10 9.37 -2.85 8.39
C THR A 10 9.53 -1.40 8.89
N SER A 11 8.72 -0.46 8.41
CA SER A 11 8.78 0.96 8.79
C SER A 11 7.47 1.70 8.44
N GLY A 12 7.39 2.96 8.83
CA GLY A 12 6.35 3.91 8.42
C GLY A 12 4.93 3.41 8.65
N ILE A 13 4.05 3.64 7.66
CA ILE A 13 2.62 3.31 7.74
C ILE A 13 2.37 1.83 8.03
N GLY A 14 3.11 0.93 7.37
CA GLY A 14 2.91 -0.51 7.54
C GLY A 14 3.22 -0.99 8.96
N ARG A 15 4.31 -0.51 9.55
CA ARG A 15 4.70 -0.83 10.92
C ARG A 15 3.68 -0.28 11.92
N GLU A 16 3.24 0.96 11.77
CA GLU A 16 2.26 1.59 12.64
C GLU A 16 0.90 0.88 12.59
N LEU A 17 0.45 0.49 11.40
CA LEU A 17 -0.77 -0.30 11.24
C LEU A 17 -0.66 -1.66 11.92
N ALA A 18 0.49 -2.35 11.82
CA ALA A 18 0.72 -3.62 12.49
C ALA A 18 0.61 -3.49 14.01
N VAL A 19 1.28 -2.48 14.58
CA VAL A 19 1.22 -2.18 16.03
C VAL A 19 -0.23 -1.95 16.49
N ARG A 20 -0.99 -1.13 15.75
CA ARG A 20 -2.37 -0.80 16.14
C ARG A 20 -3.33 -1.95 16.01
N LEU A 21 -3.21 -2.77 14.97
CA LEU A 21 -4.04 -3.96 14.80
C LEU A 21 -3.72 -5.00 15.88
N ALA A 22 -2.43 -5.25 16.19
CA ALA A 22 -2.01 -6.14 17.25
C ALA A 22 -2.55 -5.68 18.61
N LYS A 23 -2.43 -4.38 18.95
CA LYS A 23 -3.01 -3.79 20.18
C LYS A 23 -4.53 -3.90 20.22
N ALA A 24 -5.20 -3.95 19.08
CA ALA A 24 -6.65 -4.15 18.98
C ALA A 24 -7.08 -5.63 19.05
N GLY A 25 -6.17 -6.56 19.35
CA GLY A 25 -6.45 -7.98 19.51
C GLY A 25 -6.50 -8.78 18.20
N TRP A 26 -5.94 -8.26 17.11
CA TRP A 26 -5.79 -9.00 15.86
C TRP A 26 -4.55 -9.89 15.88
N THR A 27 -4.62 -11.03 15.20
CA THR A 27 -3.41 -11.73 14.76
C THR A 27 -2.89 -11.05 13.51
N VAL A 28 -1.61 -10.65 13.48
CA VAL A 28 -1.04 -9.87 12.38
C VAL A 28 0.14 -10.59 11.75
N GLY A 29 0.00 -11.00 10.50
CA GLY A 29 1.12 -11.43 9.67
C GLY A 29 1.85 -10.20 9.12
N VAL A 30 3.14 -10.11 9.35
CA VAL A 30 3.98 -9.00 8.88
C VAL A 30 5.08 -9.49 7.96
N ALA A 31 5.24 -8.85 6.81
CA ALA A 31 6.27 -9.20 5.85
C ALA A 31 7.08 -7.98 5.39
N GLY A 32 8.34 -8.22 5.08
CA GLY A 32 9.28 -7.24 4.54
C GLY A 32 10.68 -7.80 4.42
N ARG A 33 11.58 -7.07 3.77
CA ARG A 33 12.95 -7.51 3.48
C ARG A 33 13.89 -7.46 4.69
N ARG A 34 13.63 -6.54 5.61
CA ARG A 34 14.52 -6.28 6.77
C ARG A 34 14.08 -7.14 7.94
N GLU A 35 14.68 -8.32 8.06
CA GLU A 35 14.35 -9.33 9.06
C GLU A 35 14.42 -8.79 10.49
N GLU A 36 15.50 -8.08 10.84
CA GLU A 36 15.69 -7.50 12.17
C GLU A 36 14.53 -6.59 12.58
N ARG A 37 14.01 -5.80 11.62
CA ARG A 37 12.91 -4.86 11.90
C ARG A 37 11.58 -5.55 12.14
N ILE A 38 11.27 -6.63 11.40
CA ILE A 38 10.03 -7.38 11.61
C ILE A 38 10.12 -8.23 12.88
N SER A 39 11.28 -8.79 13.19
CA SER A 39 11.53 -9.54 14.43
C SER A 39 11.45 -8.62 15.66
N SER A 40 12.08 -7.44 15.61
CA SER A 40 11.96 -6.40 16.65
C SER A 40 10.51 -5.91 16.83
N LEU A 41 9.70 -5.91 15.77
CA LEU A 41 8.28 -5.59 15.90
C LEU A 41 7.52 -6.70 16.63
N ALA A 42 7.77 -7.96 16.26
CA ALA A 42 7.11 -9.12 16.89
C ALA A 42 7.46 -9.24 18.38
N ALA A 43 8.70 -8.98 18.75
CA ALA A 43 9.16 -9.02 20.14
C ALA A 43 8.46 -8.04 21.10
N GLN A 44 7.72 -7.05 20.56
CA GLN A 44 6.95 -6.10 21.38
C GLN A 44 5.58 -6.64 21.83
N PHE A 45 5.20 -7.82 21.36
CA PHE A 45 3.89 -8.42 21.61
C PHE A 45 4.03 -9.84 22.13
N PRO A 46 3.00 -10.38 22.81
CA PRO A 46 2.97 -11.78 23.21
C PRO A 46 3.17 -12.71 22.00
N GLU A 47 3.74 -13.88 22.27
CA GLU A 47 3.96 -14.88 21.24
C GLU A 47 2.65 -15.20 20.48
N GLY A 48 2.75 -15.26 19.16
CA GLY A 48 1.64 -15.59 18.29
C GLY A 48 0.75 -14.42 17.85
N VAL A 49 0.84 -13.26 18.50
CA VAL A 49 0.09 -12.06 18.07
C VAL A 49 0.62 -11.53 16.75
N ILE A 50 1.94 -11.45 16.59
CA ILE A 50 2.59 -11.08 15.33
C ILE A 50 3.34 -12.28 14.76
N ARG A 51 3.02 -12.63 13.53
CA ARG A 51 3.69 -13.68 12.73
C ARG A 51 4.56 -13.01 11.68
N THR A 52 5.83 -13.37 11.62
CA THR A 52 6.81 -12.74 10.73
C THR A 52 7.14 -13.60 9.52
N GLN A 53 7.45 -12.94 8.40
CA GLN A 53 7.99 -13.57 7.20
C GLN A 53 8.92 -12.60 6.47
N VAL A 54 10.16 -13.02 6.22
CA VAL A 54 11.05 -12.28 5.31
C VAL A 54 10.51 -12.44 3.89
N LEU A 55 10.29 -11.34 3.20
CA LEU A 55 9.70 -11.33 1.88
C LEU A 55 10.19 -10.13 1.07
N ASP A 56 10.75 -10.38 -0.11
CA ASP A 56 11.03 -9.38 -1.13
C ASP A 56 10.03 -9.52 -2.27
N ILE A 57 9.20 -8.51 -2.47
CA ILE A 57 8.13 -8.54 -3.49
C ILE A 57 8.65 -8.51 -4.92
N THR A 58 9.94 -8.19 -5.13
CA THR A 58 10.53 -8.02 -6.47
C THR A 58 10.96 -9.34 -7.11
N ILE A 59 11.16 -10.39 -6.32
CA ILE A 59 11.58 -11.72 -6.80
C ILE A 59 10.38 -12.67 -6.98
N PRO A 60 10.47 -13.67 -7.87
CA PRO A 60 9.40 -14.65 -8.08
C PRO A 60 9.00 -15.42 -6.83
N GLU A 61 9.96 -15.80 -6.00
CA GLU A 61 9.79 -16.59 -4.76
C GLU A 61 9.00 -15.86 -3.66
N ALA A 62 8.67 -14.60 -3.88
CA ALA A 62 7.82 -13.82 -2.99
C ALA A 62 6.44 -14.47 -2.76
N THR A 63 5.94 -15.23 -3.73
CA THR A 63 4.66 -15.95 -3.61
C THR A 63 4.75 -17.09 -2.60
N ASP A 64 5.85 -17.84 -2.59
CA ASP A 64 6.08 -18.93 -1.63
C ASP A 64 6.22 -18.38 -0.21
N ALA A 65 6.92 -17.24 -0.07
CA ALA A 65 7.02 -16.55 1.21
C ALA A 65 5.65 -16.02 1.69
N LEU A 66 4.79 -15.56 0.77
CA LEU A 66 3.42 -15.18 1.12
C LEU A 66 2.60 -16.39 1.55
N ASP A 67 2.69 -17.53 0.87
CA ASP A 67 2.01 -18.76 1.24
C ASP A 67 2.48 -19.27 2.63
N ALA A 68 3.77 -19.20 2.92
CA ALA A 68 4.29 -19.51 4.24
C ALA A 68 3.70 -18.61 5.34
N LEU A 69 3.49 -17.32 5.06
CA LEU A 69 2.85 -16.40 6.00
C LEU A 69 1.35 -16.70 6.17
N LEU A 70 0.66 -17.03 5.08
CA LEU A 70 -0.75 -17.43 5.09
C LEU A 70 -0.98 -18.71 5.90
N LEU A 71 -0.06 -19.68 5.83
CA LEU A 71 -0.10 -20.89 6.67
C LEU A 71 0.05 -20.56 8.16
N LYS A 72 0.88 -19.58 8.52
CA LYS A 72 1.08 -19.14 9.91
C LYS A 72 -0.13 -18.37 10.48
N THR A 73 -0.88 -17.67 9.63
CA THR A 73 -1.93 -16.73 10.04
C THR A 73 -3.35 -17.24 9.82
N GLY A 74 -3.54 -18.21 8.93
CA GLY A 74 -4.85 -18.64 8.46
C GLY A 74 -5.44 -17.68 7.42
N ALA A 75 -6.76 -17.77 7.18
CA ALA A 75 -7.49 -16.95 6.21
C ALA A 75 -7.66 -15.52 6.72
N PRO A 76 -6.95 -14.50 6.17
CA PRO A 76 -7.03 -13.15 6.72
C PRO A 76 -8.29 -12.39 6.30
N ASP A 77 -8.85 -11.61 7.24
CA ASP A 77 -9.91 -10.62 6.99
C ASP A 77 -9.40 -9.41 6.20
N LEU A 78 -8.11 -9.08 6.41
CA LEU A 78 -7.49 -7.88 5.86
C LEU A 78 -6.11 -8.19 5.27
N PHE A 79 -5.94 -7.87 3.99
CA PHE A 79 -4.66 -7.89 3.31
C PHE A 79 -4.25 -6.46 2.95
N LEU A 80 -3.17 -5.98 3.56
CA LEU A 80 -2.63 -4.64 3.37
C LEU A 80 -1.34 -4.70 2.57
N HIS A 81 -1.35 -4.16 1.35
CA HIS A 81 -0.14 -3.94 0.56
C HIS A 81 0.35 -2.50 0.77
N VAL A 82 1.41 -2.35 1.57
CA VAL A 82 2.00 -1.05 1.94
C VAL A 82 3.38 -0.87 1.33
N SER A 83 4.00 -1.96 0.85
CA SER A 83 5.31 -1.91 0.19
C SER A 83 5.30 -0.97 -0.99
N GLY A 84 6.34 -0.16 -1.08
CA GLY A 84 6.57 0.73 -2.18
C GLY A 84 7.82 1.57 -1.97
N VAL A 85 8.37 2.08 -3.05
CA VAL A 85 9.48 3.00 -3.05
C VAL A 85 9.08 4.26 -3.82
N GLY A 86 9.66 5.40 -3.43
CA GLY A 86 9.48 6.67 -4.10
C GLY A 86 10.79 7.45 -4.05
N LYS A 87 11.17 8.02 -5.18
CA LYS A 87 12.35 8.87 -5.30
C LYS A 87 12.09 9.92 -6.38
N GLN A 88 12.54 11.14 -6.16
CA GLN A 88 12.64 12.13 -7.24
C GLN A 88 13.80 11.73 -8.16
N ASN A 89 13.57 11.83 -9.46
CA ASN A 89 14.55 11.45 -10.47
C ASN A 89 14.52 12.42 -11.67
N PRO A 90 14.88 13.70 -11.45
CA PRO A 90 14.88 14.71 -12.52
C PRO A 90 15.92 14.44 -13.62
N ARG A 91 16.90 13.57 -13.36
CA ARG A 91 17.92 13.16 -14.34
C ARG A 91 17.49 11.98 -15.20
N ILE A 92 16.32 11.40 -14.91
CA ILE A 92 15.78 10.21 -15.63
C ILE A 92 16.79 9.04 -15.62
N ASP A 93 17.41 8.80 -14.45
CA ASP A 93 18.26 7.62 -14.25
C ASP A 93 17.40 6.36 -14.40
N GLU A 94 17.71 5.54 -15.40
CA GLU A 94 16.97 4.35 -15.76
C GLU A 94 16.88 3.34 -14.61
N ALA A 95 17.97 3.14 -13.86
CA ALA A 95 17.99 2.20 -12.75
C ALA A 95 17.01 2.61 -11.64
N VAL A 96 16.88 3.92 -11.37
CA VAL A 96 15.92 4.46 -10.40
C VAL A 96 14.47 4.27 -10.90
N GLU A 97 14.21 4.58 -12.17
CA GLU A 97 12.87 4.40 -12.78
C GLU A 97 12.46 2.93 -12.72
N MET A 98 13.34 2.02 -13.17
CA MET A 98 13.08 0.58 -13.17
C MET A 98 12.88 0.02 -11.77
N GLN A 99 13.69 0.41 -10.79
CA GLN A 99 13.51 0.00 -9.39
C GLN A 99 12.12 0.38 -8.87
N ILE A 100 11.63 1.57 -9.22
CA ILE A 100 10.29 2.03 -8.84
C ILE A 100 9.21 1.17 -9.51
N ILE A 101 9.35 0.89 -10.81
CA ILE A 101 8.37 0.07 -11.55
C ILE A 101 8.35 -1.37 -11.03
N GLU A 102 9.51 -1.99 -10.84
CA GLU A 102 9.59 -3.36 -10.33
C GLU A 102 8.98 -3.50 -8.94
N THR A 103 9.29 -2.57 -8.03
CA THR A 103 8.73 -2.62 -6.68
C THR A 103 7.25 -2.27 -6.67
N ASN A 104 6.88 -1.13 -7.22
CA ASN A 104 5.53 -0.59 -7.08
C ASN A 104 4.51 -1.26 -8.02
N CYS A 105 4.94 -1.69 -9.21
CA CYS A 105 4.04 -2.31 -10.18
C CYS A 105 4.14 -3.84 -10.12
N SER A 106 5.27 -4.42 -10.55
CA SER A 106 5.42 -5.88 -10.65
C SER A 106 5.27 -6.56 -9.28
N GLY A 107 5.92 -6.03 -8.25
CA GLY A 107 5.83 -6.55 -6.88
C GLY A 107 4.40 -6.48 -6.32
N MET A 108 3.70 -5.37 -6.52
CA MET A 108 2.31 -5.24 -6.08
C MET A 108 1.38 -6.19 -6.84
N VAL A 109 1.51 -6.29 -8.16
CA VAL A 109 0.71 -7.22 -8.97
C VAL A 109 0.91 -8.65 -8.48
N ARG A 110 2.17 -9.08 -8.28
CA ARG A 110 2.51 -10.41 -7.78
C ARG A 110 1.81 -10.72 -6.46
N MET A 111 1.91 -9.84 -5.47
CA MET A 111 1.32 -10.06 -4.15
C MET A 111 -0.22 -10.03 -4.17
N VAL A 112 -0.80 -9.03 -4.83
CA VAL A 112 -2.26 -8.86 -4.84
C VAL A 112 -2.94 -9.95 -5.68
N SER A 113 -2.42 -10.29 -6.86
CA SER A 113 -2.99 -11.35 -7.69
C SER A 113 -2.89 -12.73 -7.02
N HIS A 114 -1.73 -13.01 -6.39
CA HIS A 114 -1.54 -14.25 -5.64
C HIS A 114 -2.57 -14.36 -4.50
N PHE A 115 -2.76 -13.29 -3.72
CA PHE A 115 -3.74 -13.29 -2.64
C PHE A 115 -5.19 -13.40 -3.15
N VAL A 116 -5.55 -12.76 -4.26
CA VAL A 116 -6.89 -12.94 -4.88
C VAL A 116 -7.10 -14.40 -5.28
N ASN A 117 -6.09 -15.04 -5.89
CA ASN A 117 -6.15 -16.46 -6.24
C ASN A 117 -6.19 -17.38 -5.01
N TYR A 118 -5.53 -17.02 -3.92
CA TYR A 118 -5.68 -17.71 -2.64
C TYR A 118 -7.13 -17.65 -2.14
N VAL A 119 -7.76 -16.48 -2.17
CA VAL A 119 -9.19 -16.32 -1.77
C VAL A 119 -10.11 -17.16 -2.66
N LYS A 120 -9.87 -17.19 -3.97
CA LYS A 120 -10.66 -18.02 -4.91
C LYS A 120 -10.62 -19.51 -4.58
N ARG A 121 -9.53 -20.02 -4.05
CA ARG A 121 -9.30 -21.45 -3.79
C ARG A 121 -9.55 -21.87 -2.35
N ASN A 122 -9.59 -20.93 -1.41
CA ASN A 122 -9.68 -21.27 0.01
C ASN A 122 -11.14 -21.40 0.46
N PRO A 123 -11.57 -22.60 0.96
CA PRO A 123 -12.95 -22.87 1.36
C PRO A 123 -13.52 -21.89 2.38
N ALA A 124 -12.70 -21.38 3.31
CA ALA A 124 -13.16 -20.42 4.33
C ALA A 124 -13.89 -19.21 3.74
N TYR A 125 -13.49 -18.75 2.56
CA TYR A 125 -14.13 -17.61 1.90
C TYR A 125 -15.43 -17.99 1.19
N HIS A 126 -15.64 -19.25 0.85
CA HIS A 126 -16.89 -19.75 0.26
C HIS A 126 -17.98 -19.94 1.30
N GLU A 127 -17.62 -20.05 2.58
CA GLU A 127 -18.55 -20.17 3.72
C GLU A 127 -19.02 -18.81 4.28
N GLY A 128 -18.85 -17.73 3.51
CA GLY A 128 -19.32 -16.39 3.87
C GLY A 128 -18.25 -15.45 4.43
N HIS A 129 -17.02 -15.92 4.64
CA HIS A 129 -15.89 -15.06 4.96
C HIS A 129 -15.56 -14.14 3.77
N LYS A 130 -15.20 -12.89 4.03
CA LYS A 130 -14.86 -11.90 2.98
C LYS A 130 -13.58 -11.17 3.32
N ALA A 131 -12.61 -11.24 2.41
CA ALA A 131 -11.37 -10.49 2.54
C ALA A 131 -11.54 -9.02 2.13
N GLN A 132 -10.83 -8.13 2.83
CA GLN A 132 -10.59 -6.77 2.37
C GLN A 132 -9.14 -6.64 1.92
N ILE A 133 -8.93 -6.28 0.65
CA ILE A 133 -7.61 -5.99 0.09
C ILE A 133 -7.45 -4.47 0.04
N ALA A 134 -6.44 -3.93 0.72
CA ALA A 134 -6.14 -2.52 0.71
C ALA A 134 -4.72 -2.26 0.23
N VAL A 135 -4.57 -1.33 -0.71
CA VAL A 135 -3.28 -0.97 -1.31
C VAL A 135 -2.97 0.49 -1.02
N VAL A 136 -1.78 0.75 -0.51
CA VAL A 136 -1.29 2.12 -0.30
C VAL A 136 -0.71 2.65 -1.62
N THR A 137 -1.53 3.42 -2.31
CA THR A 137 -1.16 4.13 -3.53
C THR A 137 -0.60 5.53 -3.20
N SER A 138 -1.09 6.59 -3.78
CA SER A 138 -0.76 7.98 -3.45
C SER A 138 -1.67 8.96 -4.16
N VAL A 139 -1.82 10.17 -3.65
CA VAL A 139 -2.36 11.31 -4.40
C VAL A 139 -1.49 11.64 -5.63
N ALA A 140 -0.20 11.33 -5.60
CA ALA A 140 0.71 11.48 -6.73
C ALA A 140 0.29 10.66 -7.98
N GLY A 141 -0.51 9.61 -7.81
CA GLY A 141 -1.09 8.84 -8.92
C GLY A 141 -2.24 9.53 -9.64
N THR A 142 -2.65 10.74 -9.24
CA THR A 142 -3.76 11.46 -9.90
C THR A 142 -3.32 12.23 -11.14
N ALA A 143 -2.06 12.69 -11.18
CA ALA A 143 -1.48 13.36 -12.33
C ALA A 143 0.00 12.99 -12.48
N GLY A 144 0.59 13.17 -13.66
CA GLY A 144 2.03 12.99 -13.88
C GLY A 144 2.82 14.09 -13.17
N LEU A 145 3.86 13.71 -12.43
CA LEU A 145 4.75 14.64 -11.73
C LEU A 145 6.14 14.57 -12.39
N GLY A 146 6.58 15.66 -13.02
CA GLY A 146 7.81 15.70 -13.84
C GLY A 146 9.07 15.21 -13.11
N VAL A 147 9.25 15.59 -11.84
CA VAL A 147 10.41 15.15 -11.03
C VAL A 147 10.30 13.71 -10.49
N SER A 148 9.17 13.05 -10.68
CA SER A 148 8.89 11.71 -10.14
C SER A 148 8.04 10.90 -11.14
N ALA A 149 8.52 10.78 -12.38
CA ALA A 149 7.77 10.20 -13.49
C ALA A 149 7.34 8.76 -13.20
N ALA A 150 8.28 7.83 -12.98
CA ALA A 150 7.95 6.44 -12.66
C ALA A 150 7.11 6.32 -11.39
N TYR A 151 7.37 7.12 -10.36
CA TYR A 151 6.59 7.06 -9.13
C TYR A 151 5.12 7.43 -9.37
N SER A 152 4.85 8.58 -9.99
CA SER A 152 3.47 9.00 -10.26
C SER A 152 2.74 8.03 -11.19
N ALA A 153 3.43 7.54 -12.23
CA ALA A 153 2.91 6.51 -13.15
C ALA A 153 2.60 5.21 -12.40
N SER A 154 3.51 4.72 -11.55
CA SER A 154 3.31 3.50 -10.76
C SER A 154 2.11 3.61 -9.81
N LYS A 155 1.92 4.75 -9.15
CA LYS A 155 0.78 4.98 -8.26
C LYS A 155 -0.56 5.07 -9.01
N LYS A 156 -0.55 5.61 -10.23
CA LYS A 156 -1.70 5.56 -11.13
C LYS A 156 -2.04 4.15 -11.57
N MET A 157 -1.01 3.38 -11.98
CA MET A 157 -1.15 1.97 -12.34
C MET A 157 -1.77 1.16 -11.21
N GLN A 158 -1.27 1.30 -9.98
CA GLN A 158 -1.81 0.61 -8.80
C GLN A 158 -3.31 0.88 -8.60
N SER A 159 -3.73 2.14 -8.63
CA SER A 159 -5.15 2.53 -8.48
C SER A 159 -6.02 1.93 -9.60
N THR A 160 -5.53 1.93 -10.84
CA THR A 160 -6.23 1.36 -11.99
C THR A 160 -6.35 -0.15 -11.88
N TYR A 161 -5.25 -0.83 -11.51
CA TYR A 161 -5.21 -2.29 -11.37
C TYR A 161 -6.20 -2.80 -10.32
N ILE A 162 -6.21 -2.24 -9.11
CA ILE A 162 -7.16 -2.65 -8.08
C ILE A 162 -8.61 -2.26 -8.42
N SER A 163 -8.81 -1.26 -9.26
CA SER A 163 -10.14 -0.93 -9.80
C SER A 163 -10.64 -2.02 -10.75
N ALA A 164 -9.78 -2.47 -11.66
CA ALA A 164 -10.08 -3.56 -12.59
C ALA A 164 -10.33 -4.87 -11.83
N LEU A 165 -9.49 -5.22 -10.85
CA LEU A 165 -9.71 -6.40 -10.01
C LEU A 165 -11.02 -6.33 -9.21
N SER A 166 -11.42 -5.14 -8.75
CA SER A 166 -12.71 -4.97 -8.08
C SER A 166 -13.89 -5.23 -9.00
N GLN A 167 -13.79 -4.86 -10.29
CA GLN A 167 -14.79 -5.16 -11.30
C GLN A 167 -14.85 -6.67 -11.58
N LEU A 168 -13.69 -7.27 -11.87
CA LEU A 168 -13.57 -8.71 -12.12
C LEU A 168 -14.11 -9.54 -10.96
N SER A 169 -13.77 -9.17 -9.72
CA SER A 169 -14.24 -9.90 -8.54
C SER A 169 -15.77 -9.88 -8.39
N ARG A 170 -16.42 -8.80 -8.81
CA ARG A 170 -17.90 -8.76 -8.84
C ARG A 170 -18.48 -9.63 -9.93
N MET A 171 -17.84 -9.65 -11.11
CA MET A 171 -18.27 -10.47 -12.25
C MET A 171 -18.17 -11.97 -11.93
N GLU A 172 -17.11 -12.37 -11.21
CA GLU A 172 -16.84 -13.77 -10.88
C GLU A 172 -17.31 -14.18 -9.47
N GLY A 173 -17.97 -13.30 -8.73
CA GLY A 173 -18.44 -13.61 -7.38
C GLY A 173 -17.32 -13.85 -6.35
N ILE A 174 -16.09 -13.37 -6.60
CA ILE A 174 -14.97 -13.54 -5.66
C ILE A 174 -15.24 -12.71 -4.41
N PRO A 175 -15.20 -13.30 -3.19
CA PRO A 175 -15.57 -12.62 -1.95
C PRO A 175 -14.49 -11.68 -1.42
N VAL A 176 -14.06 -10.73 -2.25
CA VAL A 176 -13.07 -9.70 -1.91
C VAL A 176 -13.65 -8.30 -2.05
N ARG A 177 -13.14 -7.39 -1.23
CA ARG A 177 -13.38 -5.95 -1.34
C ARG A 177 -12.06 -5.22 -1.46
N PHE A 178 -11.97 -4.29 -2.39
CA PHE A 178 -10.77 -3.48 -2.58
C PHE A 178 -10.91 -2.10 -1.98
N THR A 179 -9.81 -1.59 -1.39
CA THR A 179 -9.67 -0.24 -0.87
C THR A 179 -8.40 0.39 -1.42
N ASP A 180 -8.54 1.53 -2.08
CA ASP A 180 -7.46 2.37 -2.57
C ASP A 180 -7.13 3.41 -1.51
N ILE A 181 -5.95 3.31 -0.88
CA ILE A 181 -5.50 4.25 0.13
C ILE A 181 -4.56 5.25 -0.54
N ARG A 182 -4.97 6.51 -0.60
CA ARG A 182 -4.26 7.61 -1.27
C ARG A 182 -3.73 8.62 -0.26
N PRO A 183 -2.56 8.38 0.35
CA PRO A 183 -1.91 9.38 1.20
C PRO A 183 -1.44 10.59 0.39
N GLY A 184 -1.40 11.75 1.06
CA GLY A 184 -0.51 12.85 0.71
C GLY A 184 0.90 12.59 1.26
N PHE A 185 1.59 13.65 1.71
CA PHE A 185 2.89 13.51 2.34
C PHE A 185 2.76 13.01 3.77
N VAL A 186 3.37 11.86 4.07
CA VAL A 186 3.40 11.26 5.41
C VAL A 186 4.86 11.14 5.84
N ALA A 187 5.16 11.53 7.08
CA ALA A 187 6.51 11.51 7.67
C ALA A 187 7.05 10.08 7.78
N THR A 188 7.59 9.56 6.68
CA THR A 188 8.13 8.20 6.54
C THR A 188 9.52 8.25 5.88
N GLU A 189 10.28 7.16 5.98
CA GLU A 189 11.59 7.01 5.32
C GLU A 189 11.54 7.30 3.80
N ILE A 190 10.38 7.15 3.15
CA ILE A 190 10.20 7.39 1.70
C ILE A 190 10.38 8.86 1.33
N LEU A 191 9.99 9.80 2.22
CA LEU A 191 10.11 11.23 1.92
C LEU A 191 11.54 11.76 1.96
N GLY A 192 12.47 11.05 2.65
CA GLY A 192 13.80 11.58 2.92
C GLY A 192 13.80 12.77 3.90
N ALA A 193 14.95 13.11 4.45
CA ALA A 193 15.10 14.21 5.41
C ALA A 193 15.29 15.59 4.74
N GLU A 194 15.56 15.64 3.44
CA GLU A 194 16.10 16.81 2.75
C GLU A 194 15.07 17.72 2.05
N HIS A 195 13.76 17.38 2.12
CA HIS A 195 12.75 18.09 1.36
C HIS A 195 11.66 18.71 2.22
N ASN A 196 11.41 20.00 2.08
CA ASN A 196 10.29 20.71 2.68
C ASN A 196 8.99 20.43 1.89
N TYR A 197 8.31 19.33 2.21
CA TYR A 197 7.00 19.05 1.63
C TYR A 197 5.88 19.81 2.37
N PRO A 198 4.89 20.35 1.67
CA PRO A 198 3.76 21.00 2.31
C PRO A 198 2.86 19.97 3.01
N PHE A 199 2.33 20.32 4.18
CA PHE A 199 1.33 19.52 4.89
C PHE A 199 1.74 18.10 5.24
N ILE A 200 2.99 17.89 5.69
CA ILE A 200 3.45 16.58 6.15
C ILE A 200 2.59 16.10 7.32
N MET A 201 2.03 14.91 7.19
CA MET A 201 1.21 14.27 8.22
C MET A 201 2.05 13.28 9.05
N PRO A 202 1.95 13.28 10.39
CA PRO A 202 2.53 12.23 11.23
C PRO A 202 1.98 10.84 10.86
N VAL A 203 2.82 9.81 10.96
CA VAL A 203 2.47 8.42 10.62
C VAL A 203 1.27 7.93 11.44
N GLU A 204 1.22 8.32 12.71
CA GLU A 204 0.15 7.95 13.64
C GLU A 204 -1.22 8.46 13.17
N LYS A 205 -1.27 9.72 12.71
CA LYS A 205 -2.50 10.32 12.16
C LYS A 205 -2.90 9.65 10.84
N ALA A 206 -1.92 9.34 9.99
CA ALA A 206 -2.19 8.60 8.76
C ALA A 206 -2.80 7.22 9.06
N ALA A 207 -2.24 6.49 10.01
CA ALA A 207 -2.77 5.21 10.47
C ALA A 207 -4.20 5.31 11.01
N ASP A 208 -4.54 6.36 11.79
CA ASP A 208 -5.91 6.63 12.25
C ASP A 208 -6.90 6.77 11.10
N HIS A 209 -6.54 7.58 10.12
CA HIS A 209 -7.38 7.78 8.92
C HIS A 209 -7.57 6.48 8.14
N ILE A 210 -6.50 5.70 7.97
CA ILE A 210 -6.55 4.41 7.28
C ILE A 210 -7.46 3.44 8.01
N LEU A 211 -7.24 3.19 9.29
CA LEU A 211 -8.04 2.24 10.08
C LEU A 211 -9.52 2.65 10.16
N LYS A 212 -9.80 3.95 10.31
CA LYS A 212 -11.17 4.48 10.26
C LYS A 212 -11.84 4.23 8.90
N GLY A 213 -11.09 4.40 7.82
CA GLY A 213 -11.59 4.15 6.45
C GLY A 213 -11.80 2.67 6.17
N LEU A 214 -10.88 1.80 6.60
CA LEU A 214 -10.96 0.34 6.47
C LEU A 214 -12.16 -0.22 7.25
N ARG A 215 -12.36 0.18 8.50
CA ARG A 215 -13.54 -0.21 9.31
C ARG A 215 -14.85 0.17 8.63
N ARG A 216 -14.89 1.32 7.95
CA ARG A 216 -16.06 1.78 7.17
C ARG A 216 -16.15 1.16 5.78
N LYS A 217 -15.22 0.26 5.43
CA LYS A 217 -15.16 -0.44 4.15
C LYS A 217 -15.16 0.52 2.95
N ARG A 218 -14.50 1.69 3.08
CA ARG A 218 -14.44 2.70 2.03
C ARG A 218 -13.69 2.18 0.80
N ARG A 219 -14.20 2.49 -0.38
CA ARG A 219 -13.56 2.14 -1.65
C ARG A 219 -12.28 2.93 -1.90
N VAL A 220 -12.27 4.20 -1.51
CA VAL A 220 -11.12 5.10 -1.59
C VAL A 220 -10.97 5.82 -0.25
N ILE A 221 -9.75 5.84 0.27
CA ILE A 221 -9.37 6.57 1.47
C ILE A 221 -8.35 7.62 1.06
N THR A 222 -8.79 8.87 0.91
CA THR A 222 -7.91 10.04 0.79
C THR A 222 -8.03 10.81 2.09
N PHE A 223 -6.95 10.99 2.80
CA PHE A 223 -6.93 11.72 4.05
C PHE A 223 -6.18 13.03 3.90
N ASP A 224 -6.62 13.97 4.74
CA ASP A 224 -6.50 15.39 4.65
C ASP A 224 -7.46 16.01 3.61
N TRP A 225 -8.44 16.80 4.10
CA TRP A 225 -9.41 17.50 3.26
C TRP A 225 -8.72 18.46 2.27
N LYS A 226 -7.54 19.00 2.66
CA LYS A 226 -6.72 19.88 1.82
C LYS A 226 -6.25 19.15 0.57
N PHE A 227 -5.69 17.94 0.73
CA PHE A 227 -5.30 17.13 -0.43
C PHE A 227 -6.50 16.68 -1.26
N ARG A 228 -7.65 16.41 -0.64
CA ARG A 228 -8.87 16.11 -1.40
C ARG A 228 -9.29 17.29 -2.29
N LEU A 229 -9.20 18.51 -1.76
CA LEU A 229 -9.50 19.72 -2.52
C LEU A 229 -8.47 19.92 -3.65
N VAL A 230 -7.19 19.86 -3.33
CA VAL A 230 -6.08 19.99 -4.31
C VAL A 230 -6.21 18.97 -5.43
N VAL A 231 -6.40 17.69 -5.10
CA VAL A 231 -6.58 16.62 -6.09
C VAL A 231 -7.86 16.85 -6.91
N GLY A 232 -8.94 17.31 -6.30
CA GLY A 232 -10.16 17.67 -7.01
C GLY A 232 -9.93 18.77 -8.04
N LEU A 233 -9.18 19.81 -7.67
CA LEU A 233 -8.79 20.89 -8.58
C LEU A 233 -7.85 20.41 -9.69
N TRP A 234 -6.89 19.54 -9.38
CA TRP A 234 -5.98 18.97 -10.39
C TRP A 234 -6.71 18.24 -11.52
N HIS A 235 -7.79 17.53 -11.20
CA HIS A 235 -8.60 16.86 -12.21
C HIS A 235 -9.32 17.81 -13.19
N LEU A 236 -9.49 19.09 -12.81
CA LEU A 236 -10.11 20.11 -13.66
C LEU A 236 -9.11 20.79 -14.59
N ILE A 237 -7.81 20.62 -14.34
CA ILE A 237 -6.76 21.24 -15.18
C ILE A 237 -6.62 20.40 -16.48
N PRO A 238 -6.81 21.02 -17.66
CA PRO A 238 -6.56 20.35 -18.92
C PRO A 238 -5.11 19.83 -19.01
N ARG A 239 -4.93 18.65 -19.60
CA ARG A 239 -3.62 17.99 -19.69
C ARG A 239 -2.54 18.90 -20.29
N GLY A 240 -2.83 19.60 -21.37
CA GLY A 240 -1.85 20.51 -22.01
C GLY A 240 -1.45 21.70 -21.13
N LEU A 241 -2.31 22.16 -20.22
CA LEU A 241 -1.96 23.17 -19.24
C LEU A 241 -1.12 22.58 -18.12
N TRP A 242 -1.50 21.40 -17.60
CA TRP A 242 -0.73 20.69 -16.58
C TRP A 242 0.73 20.46 -17.00
N GLU A 243 0.95 19.99 -18.22
CA GLU A 243 2.30 19.69 -18.75
C GLU A 243 3.19 20.94 -18.90
N ARG A 244 2.60 22.14 -18.95
CA ARG A 244 3.30 23.44 -18.98
C ARG A 244 3.60 24.02 -17.60
N MET A 245 3.03 23.46 -16.54
CA MET A 245 3.21 23.95 -15.17
C MET A 245 4.55 23.43 -14.62
N THR A 246 5.56 24.29 -14.54
CA THR A 246 6.92 23.94 -14.09
C THR A 246 7.15 24.06 -12.59
N PHE A 247 6.21 24.70 -11.85
CA PHE A 247 6.39 25.04 -10.43
C PHE A 247 5.93 23.95 -9.45
N ILE A 248 5.32 22.86 -9.94
CA ILE A 248 4.61 21.91 -9.09
C ILE A 248 5.55 21.01 -8.29
N VAL A 249 6.81 21.09 -8.32
CA VAL A 249 7.76 20.36 -7.44
C VAL A 249 9.23 20.57 -7.85
N SER A 250 9.63 21.78 -8.18
CA SER A 250 11.05 22.07 -8.20
C SER A 250 11.46 22.57 -6.82
N ASN A 251 12.01 21.70 -5.99
CA ASN A 251 12.89 22.17 -4.94
C ASN A 251 14.26 22.37 -5.57
N SER A 252 14.51 23.59 -6.06
CA SER A 252 15.85 24.11 -6.25
C SER A 252 16.52 24.25 -4.89
#